data_d02a91ae4497d30290867f2726387a8a
#
_entry.id   d02a91ae4497d30290867f2726387a8a
#
_cell.length_a   1.000
_cell.length_b   1.000
_cell.length_c   1.000
_cell.angle_alpha   90.00
_cell.angle_beta   90.00
_cell.angle_gamma   90.00
#
_symmetry.space_group_name_H-M   'P 1'
#
loop_
_entity.id
_entity.type
_entity.pdbx_description
1 polymer ?
#
loop_
_entity_poly.entity_id
_entity_poly.type
_entity_poly.pdbx_seq_one_letter_code
_entity_poly.pdbx_strand_id
1 'polypeptide(L)'
;MEYINHGIILRAQDFKDADRLYCILTLENGLIRAVAKSVKKTKSKLSGFLLPSNQVVLMLAGGKSGISRIAQVKVLQTHSQIVNDHEIFLLFNQLVEILLSALKDNLEEQIIYQTTLAFLEDLSNEALNIEKKRILQLAYFSQLFKILGFQVSKFNIKSKILVNFLDLMFKNDYSKNRDLMLKLRVREDDFLILRKWFLNYFQNILEKKLNSF
;
A
#
# COMPACT_ATOMS: atom_id res chain seq x y z
N MET A 1 -13.93 -22.78 -10.52
CA MET A 1 -12.48 -22.95 -10.72
C MET A 1 -11.79 -22.34 -9.52
N GLU A 2 -10.85 -23.07 -8.94
CA GLU A 2 -10.02 -22.56 -7.83
C GLU A 2 -8.66 -22.15 -8.38
N TYR A 3 -8.08 -21.08 -7.82
CA TYR A 3 -6.80 -20.54 -8.23
C TYR A 3 -6.03 -19.97 -7.04
N ILE A 4 -4.72 -19.98 -7.14
CA ILE A 4 -3.82 -19.54 -6.08
C ILE A 4 -3.32 -18.14 -6.38
N ASN A 5 -3.25 -17.29 -5.35
CA ASN A 5 -2.67 -15.95 -5.41
C ASN A 5 -1.76 -15.68 -4.23
N HIS A 6 -0.66 -14.97 -4.49
CA HIS A 6 0.16 -14.33 -3.46
C HIS A 6 -0.39 -12.93 -3.23
N GLY A 7 -0.78 -12.60 -2.02
CA GLY A 7 -1.46 -11.34 -1.73
C GLY A 7 -0.97 -10.62 -0.49
N ILE A 8 -1.19 -9.32 -0.47
CA ILE A 8 -1.04 -8.44 0.68
C ILE A 8 -2.45 -8.01 1.08
N ILE A 9 -2.85 -8.26 2.33
CA ILE A 9 -4.13 -7.83 2.85
C ILE A 9 -4.09 -6.32 3.07
N LEU A 10 -4.85 -5.56 2.28
CA LEU A 10 -4.89 -4.11 2.39
C LEU A 10 -5.95 -3.65 3.39
N ARG A 11 -7.17 -4.14 3.25
CA ARG A 11 -8.32 -3.71 4.07
C ARG A 11 -9.31 -4.85 4.25
N ALA A 12 -9.94 -4.88 5.41
CA ALA A 12 -11.10 -5.72 5.70
C ALA A 12 -12.29 -4.84 6.08
N GLN A 13 -13.47 -5.16 5.59
CA GLN A 13 -14.71 -4.50 5.95
C GLN A 13 -15.82 -5.51 6.19
N ASP A 14 -16.75 -5.21 7.08
CA ASP A 14 -17.90 -6.07 7.33
C ASP A 14 -18.78 -6.14 6.08
N PHE A 15 -19.22 -7.35 5.70
CA PHE A 15 -19.97 -7.57 4.47
C PHE A 15 -21.38 -8.13 4.73
N LYS A 16 -21.51 -9.11 5.60
CA LYS A 16 -22.75 -9.70 6.10
C LYS A 16 -22.56 -10.02 7.57
N ASP A 17 -23.58 -10.59 8.23
CA ASP A 17 -23.57 -10.84 9.68
C ASP A 17 -22.28 -11.49 10.20
N ALA A 18 -21.77 -12.49 9.49
CA ALA A 18 -20.58 -13.25 9.88
C ALA A 18 -19.42 -13.17 8.86
N ASP A 19 -19.61 -12.51 7.71
CA ASP A 19 -18.65 -12.47 6.60
C ASP A 19 -17.90 -11.12 6.58
N ARG A 20 -16.70 -11.12 5.97
CA ARG A 20 -15.94 -9.90 5.66
C ARG A 20 -15.51 -9.89 4.20
N LEU A 21 -15.54 -8.71 3.61
CA LEU A 21 -14.96 -8.41 2.31
C LEU A 21 -13.54 -7.88 2.52
N TYR A 22 -12.61 -8.42 1.76
CA TYR A 22 -11.20 -8.05 1.78
C TYR A 22 -10.80 -7.41 0.46
N CYS A 23 -10.07 -6.30 0.54
CA CYS A 23 -9.31 -5.74 -0.57
C CYS A 23 -7.87 -6.26 -0.46
N ILE A 24 -7.38 -6.90 -1.50
CA ILE A 24 -6.10 -7.62 -1.51
C ILE A 24 -5.33 -7.21 -2.76
N LEU A 25 -4.10 -6.75 -2.57
CA LEU A 25 -3.18 -6.56 -3.69
C LEU A 25 -2.48 -7.89 -3.94
N THR A 26 -2.64 -8.44 -5.15
CA THR A 26 -2.07 -9.74 -5.52
C THR A 26 -0.99 -9.59 -6.59
N LEU A 27 -0.05 -10.54 -6.58
CA LEU A 27 1.03 -10.62 -7.57
C LEU A 27 0.48 -10.99 -8.95
N GLU A 28 -0.50 -11.92 -9.01
CA GLU A 28 -0.98 -12.54 -10.23
C GLU A 28 -2.15 -11.79 -10.89
N ASN A 29 -2.98 -11.11 -10.07
CA ASN A 29 -4.24 -10.51 -10.55
C ASN A 29 -4.42 -9.04 -10.11
N GLY A 30 -3.36 -8.37 -9.65
CA GLY A 30 -3.44 -7.00 -9.19
C GLY A 30 -4.38 -6.82 -7.98
N LEU A 31 -5.15 -5.74 -7.96
CA LEU A 31 -6.10 -5.46 -6.88
C LEU A 31 -7.37 -6.30 -7.07
N ILE A 32 -7.68 -7.14 -6.09
CA ILE A 32 -8.88 -7.98 -6.08
C ILE A 32 -9.73 -7.74 -4.84
N ARG A 33 -11.01 -8.16 -4.95
CA ARG A 33 -11.94 -8.22 -3.82
C ARG A 33 -12.38 -9.65 -3.59
N ALA A 34 -12.28 -10.12 -2.34
CA ALA A 34 -12.65 -11.48 -1.98
C ALA A 34 -13.36 -11.53 -0.63
N VAL A 35 -14.33 -12.44 -0.50
CA VAL A 35 -15.10 -12.63 0.73
C VAL A 35 -14.59 -13.84 1.50
N ALA A 36 -14.32 -13.65 2.79
CA ALA A 36 -14.14 -14.75 3.73
C ALA A 36 -15.45 -14.99 4.49
N LYS A 37 -16.04 -16.17 4.28
CA LYS A 37 -17.29 -16.56 4.93
C LYS A 37 -17.06 -16.93 6.40
N SER A 38 -18.02 -16.55 7.25
CA SER A 38 -18.05 -16.88 8.70
C SER A 38 -16.77 -16.48 9.45
N VAL A 39 -15.99 -15.54 8.92
CA VAL A 39 -14.70 -15.11 9.51
C VAL A 39 -14.87 -14.39 10.85
N LYS A 40 -16.04 -13.79 11.10
CA LYS A 40 -16.37 -13.10 12.37
C LYS A 40 -16.75 -14.05 13.51
N LYS A 41 -16.99 -15.34 13.22
CA LYS A 41 -17.30 -16.32 14.25
C LYS A 41 -16.07 -16.58 15.12
N THR A 42 -16.27 -16.68 16.44
CA THR A 42 -15.20 -16.83 17.45
C THR A 42 -14.28 -18.03 17.19
N LYS A 43 -14.76 -19.07 16.53
CA LYS A 43 -13.99 -20.28 16.18
C LYS A 43 -13.26 -20.18 14.82
N SER A 44 -13.34 -19.03 14.13
CA SER A 44 -12.73 -18.88 12.82
C SER A 44 -11.20 -18.73 12.93
N LYS A 45 -10.47 -19.69 12.39
CA LYS A 45 -9.01 -19.60 12.26
C LYS A 45 -8.57 -18.56 11.22
N LEU A 46 -9.45 -18.23 10.25
CA LEU A 46 -9.14 -17.30 9.17
C LEU A 46 -8.98 -15.86 9.65
N SER A 47 -9.67 -15.45 10.73
CA SER A 47 -9.65 -14.08 11.23
C SER A 47 -8.25 -13.60 11.61
N GLY A 48 -7.44 -14.46 12.24
CA GLY A 48 -6.07 -14.12 12.63
C GLY A 48 -5.07 -14.11 11.45
N PHE A 49 -5.39 -14.79 10.35
CA PHE A 49 -4.51 -14.86 9.18
C PHE A 49 -4.75 -13.69 8.21
N LEU A 50 -5.98 -13.19 8.13
CA LEU A 50 -6.40 -12.12 7.22
C LEU A 50 -6.30 -10.72 7.85
N LEU A 51 -5.25 -10.47 8.63
CA LEU A 51 -5.00 -9.15 9.21
C LEU A 51 -4.41 -8.20 8.16
N PRO A 52 -4.73 -6.88 8.24
CA PRO A 52 -4.08 -5.88 7.40
C PRO A 52 -2.55 -6.00 7.45
N SER A 53 -1.89 -5.69 6.35
CA SER A 53 -0.45 -5.81 6.09
C SER A 53 0.11 -7.23 6.00
N ASN A 54 -0.62 -8.29 6.38
CA ASN A 54 -0.11 -9.65 6.22
C ASN A 54 0.11 -10.01 4.75
N GLN A 55 1.26 -10.63 4.47
CA GLN A 55 1.53 -11.31 3.20
C GLN A 55 1.04 -12.76 3.30
N VAL A 56 0.24 -13.17 2.32
CA VAL A 56 -0.47 -14.46 2.35
C VAL A 56 -0.44 -15.16 1.00
N VAL A 57 -0.58 -16.49 1.03
CA VAL A 57 -1.03 -17.27 -0.13
C VAL A 57 -2.49 -17.59 0.08
N LEU A 58 -3.30 -17.35 -0.94
CA LEU A 58 -4.74 -17.50 -0.93
C LEU A 58 -5.16 -18.56 -1.97
N MET A 59 -6.00 -19.50 -1.57
CA MET A 59 -6.80 -20.27 -2.51
C MET A 59 -8.14 -19.55 -2.66
N LEU A 60 -8.42 -19.09 -3.86
CA LEU A 60 -9.62 -18.37 -4.21
C LEU A 60 -10.53 -19.23 -5.06
N ALA A 61 -11.83 -19.24 -4.74
CA ALA A 61 -12.86 -19.84 -5.58
C ALA A 61 -13.65 -18.73 -6.28
N GLY A 62 -13.82 -18.84 -7.60
CA GLY A 62 -14.54 -17.85 -8.40
C GLY A 62 -15.99 -17.67 -7.93
N GLY A 63 -16.43 -16.42 -7.83
CA GLY A 63 -17.80 -16.03 -7.49
C GLY A 63 -18.62 -15.71 -8.74
N LYS A 64 -19.93 -15.96 -8.71
CA LYS A 64 -20.88 -15.63 -9.79
C LYS A 64 -21.01 -14.11 -10.04
N SER A 65 -20.61 -13.27 -9.08
CA SER A 65 -20.74 -11.80 -9.09
C SER A 65 -19.41 -11.06 -9.31
N GLY A 66 -18.37 -11.73 -9.78
CA GLY A 66 -17.03 -11.11 -9.91
C GLY A 66 -16.25 -10.99 -8.58
N ILE A 67 -16.88 -11.27 -7.44
CA ILE A 67 -16.23 -11.29 -6.12
C ILE A 67 -15.84 -12.73 -5.80
N SER A 68 -14.55 -13.00 -5.64
CA SER A 68 -14.04 -14.32 -5.28
C SER A 68 -14.30 -14.65 -3.81
N ARG A 69 -14.31 -15.95 -3.49
CA ARG A 69 -14.38 -16.44 -2.11
C ARG A 69 -13.00 -16.95 -1.69
N ILE A 70 -12.55 -16.55 -0.52
CA ILE A 70 -11.36 -17.12 0.11
C ILE A 70 -11.72 -18.52 0.64
N ALA A 71 -11.15 -19.56 0.03
CA ALA A 71 -11.32 -20.94 0.44
C ALA A 71 -10.28 -21.36 1.49
N GLN A 72 -9.01 -20.99 1.26
CA GLN A 72 -7.90 -21.26 2.18
C GLN A 72 -6.95 -20.06 2.20
N VAL A 73 -6.21 -19.94 3.30
CA VAL A 73 -5.16 -18.95 3.47
C VAL A 73 -3.98 -19.53 4.23
N LYS A 74 -2.77 -19.20 3.78
CA LYS A 74 -1.51 -19.46 4.49
C LYS A 74 -0.76 -18.14 4.61
N VAL A 75 -0.39 -17.77 5.82
CA VAL A 75 0.45 -16.58 6.06
C VAL A 75 1.88 -16.89 5.66
N LEU A 76 2.48 -16.04 4.85
CA LEU A 76 3.90 -16.08 4.49
C LEU A 76 4.71 -15.21 5.46
N GLN A 77 4.21 -13.98 5.71
CA GLN A 77 4.87 -13.02 6.60
C GLN A 77 3.83 -12.18 7.30
N THR A 78 4.05 -11.93 8.58
CA THR A 78 3.26 -10.99 9.38
C THR A 78 4.06 -9.69 9.55
N HIS A 79 3.37 -8.57 9.49
CA HIS A 79 3.94 -7.25 9.77
C HIS A 79 3.24 -6.67 11.01
N SER A 80 3.32 -7.39 12.14
CA SER A 80 2.59 -7.04 13.37
C SER A 80 2.94 -5.65 13.90
N GLN A 81 4.15 -5.17 13.69
CA GLN A 81 4.57 -3.82 14.04
C GLN A 81 3.68 -2.76 13.40
N ILE A 82 3.22 -2.99 12.17
CA ILE A 82 2.36 -2.03 11.45
C ILE A 82 1.03 -1.85 12.17
N VAL A 83 0.41 -2.93 12.62
CA VAL A 83 -0.92 -2.87 13.27
C VAL A 83 -0.85 -2.54 14.77
N ASN A 84 0.31 -2.72 15.40
CA ASN A 84 0.50 -2.47 16.83
C ASN A 84 1.00 -1.05 17.13
N ASP A 85 1.53 -0.32 16.15
CA ASP A 85 1.99 1.05 16.30
C ASP A 85 1.05 2.00 15.54
N HIS A 86 0.48 2.96 16.26
CA HIS A 86 -0.51 3.89 15.70
C HIS A 86 0.06 4.75 14.56
N GLU A 87 1.28 5.26 14.70
CA GLU A 87 1.88 6.13 13.66
C GLU A 87 2.23 5.32 12.41
N ILE A 88 2.76 4.10 12.58
CA ILE A 88 3.07 3.20 11.47
C ILE A 88 1.77 2.76 10.79
N PHE A 89 0.72 2.49 11.56
CA PHE A 89 -0.59 2.13 11.01
C PHE A 89 -1.23 3.26 10.21
N LEU A 90 -1.02 4.52 10.60
CA LEU A 90 -1.45 5.68 9.80
C LEU A 90 -0.73 5.72 8.44
N LEU A 91 0.60 5.50 8.40
CA LEU A 91 1.34 5.43 7.14
C LEU A 91 0.83 4.30 6.23
N PHE A 92 0.54 3.14 6.82
CA PHE A 92 -0.07 2.02 6.09
C PHE A 92 -1.46 2.35 5.54
N ASN A 93 -2.32 3.00 6.32
CA ASN A 93 -3.65 3.39 5.84
C ASN A 93 -3.59 4.42 4.70
N GLN A 94 -2.66 5.36 4.73
CA GLN A 94 -2.41 6.29 3.64
C GLN A 94 -2.01 5.58 2.35
N LEU A 95 -1.10 4.61 2.45
CA LEU A 95 -0.74 3.74 1.32
C LEU A 95 -1.96 3.00 0.78
N VAL A 96 -2.76 2.38 1.65
CA VAL A 96 -3.96 1.63 1.26
C VAL A 96 -4.97 2.52 0.54
N GLU A 97 -5.23 3.73 1.07
CA GLU A 97 -6.17 4.67 0.46
C GLU A 97 -5.73 5.06 -0.96
N ILE A 98 -4.43 5.32 -1.17
CA ILE A 98 -3.89 5.65 -2.48
C ILE A 98 -4.00 4.46 -3.44
N LEU A 99 -3.61 3.25 -3.02
CA LEU A 99 -3.71 2.06 -3.85
C LEU A 99 -5.17 1.80 -4.27
N LEU A 100 -6.11 1.85 -3.33
CA LEU A 100 -7.54 1.62 -3.62
C LEU A 100 -8.16 2.72 -4.50
N SER A 101 -7.54 3.90 -4.53
CA SER A 101 -8.00 5.02 -5.36
C SER A 101 -7.39 5.04 -6.75
N ALA A 102 -6.12 4.62 -6.85
CA ALA A 102 -5.34 4.69 -8.09
C ALA A 102 -5.44 3.43 -8.95
N LEU A 103 -5.61 2.25 -8.32
CA LEU A 103 -5.65 0.98 -9.05
C LEU A 103 -7.08 0.61 -9.43
N LYS A 104 -7.23 0.11 -10.66
CA LYS A 104 -8.44 -0.58 -11.09
C LYS A 104 -8.38 -2.05 -10.67
N ASP A 105 -9.53 -2.63 -10.39
CA ASP A 105 -9.61 -4.06 -10.05
C ASP A 105 -9.07 -4.91 -11.24
N ASN A 106 -8.31 -5.95 -10.91
CA ASN A 106 -7.72 -6.92 -11.86
C ASN A 106 -6.73 -6.34 -12.88
N LEU A 107 -6.12 -5.20 -12.62
CA LEU A 107 -4.98 -4.72 -13.40
C LEU A 107 -3.71 -5.37 -12.85
N GLU A 108 -3.10 -6.23 -13.66
CA GLU A 108 -1.86 -6.91 -13.30
C GLU A 108 -0.68 -5.95 -13.32
N GLU A 109 -0.18 -5.59 -12.15
CA GLU A 109 0.98 -4.71 -11.97
C GLU A 109 1.94 -5.31 -10.94
N GLN A 110 2.69 -6.33 -11.36
CA GLN A 110 3.63 -7.04 -10.50
C GLN A 110 4.63 -6.12 -9.80
N ILE A 111 5.06 -5.05 -10.48
CA ILE A 111 5.99 -4.06 -9.92
C ILE A 111 5.34 -3.33 -8.73
N ILE A 112 4.03 -3.03 -8.79
CA ILE A 112 3.31 -2.41 -7.66
C ILE A 112 3.29 -3.35 -6.47
N TYR A 113 3.00 -4.63 -6.68
CA TYR A 113 3.03 -5.64 -5.62
C TYR A 113 4.41 -5.72 -4.95
N GLN A 114 5.47 -5.87 -5.74
CA GLN A 114 6.84 -5.99 -5.24
C GLN A 114 7.29 -4.71 -4.50
N THR A 115 7.00 -3.54 -5.06
CA THR A 115 7.34 -2.25 -4.42
C THR A 115 6.56 -2.07 -3.11
N THR A 116 5.29 -2.47 -3.09
CA THR A 116 4.46 -2.42 -1.87
C THR A 116 5.02 -3.35 -0.80
N LEU A 117 5.41 -4.58 -1.16
CA LEU A 117 6.00 -5.52 -0.22
C LEU A 117 7.30 -4.97 0.39
N ALA A 118 8.20 -4.45 -0.43
CA ALA A 118 9.44 -3.83 0.05
C ALA A 118 9.19 -2.65 1.00
N PHE A 119 8.16 -1.84 0.73
CA PHE A 119 7.79 -0.76 1.64
C PHE A 119 7.17 -1.26 2.96
N LEU A 120 6.40 -2.35 2.95
CA LEU A 120 5.91 -2.97 4.19
C LEU A 120 7.05 -3.54 5.06
N GLU A 121 8.08 -4.08 4.45
CA GLU A 121 9.30 -4.50 5.15
C GLU A 121 9.98 -3.31 5.82
N ASP A 122 10.09 -2.18 5.13
CA ASP A 122 10.64 -0.93 5.70
C ASP A 122 9.77 -0.39 6.84
N LEU A 123 8.44 -0.41 6.70
CA LEU A 123 7.52 -0.01 7.78
C LEU A 123 7.65 -0.90 9.02
N SER A 124 7.92 -2.19 8.82
CA SER A 124 8.06 -3.18 9.90
C SER A 124 9.47 -3.20 10.52
N ASN A 125 10.45 -2.52 9.91
CA ASN A 125 11.81 -2.52 10.38
C ASN A 125 11.96 -1.69 11.67
N GLU A 126 12.25 -2.34 12.78
CA GLU A 126 12.41 -1.72 14.09
C GLU A 126 13.66 -0.83 14.20
N ALA A 127 14.66 -1.05 13.34
CA ALA A 127 15.85 -0.18 13.29
C ALA A 127 15.57 1.20 12.67
N LEU A 128 14.43 1.38 12.02
CA LEU A 128 14.03 2.65 11.41
C LEU A 128 13.06 3.40 12.34
N ASN A 129 13.41 4.64 12.67
CA ASN A 129 12.51 5.53 13.38
C ASN A 129 11.39 6.04 12.45
N ILE A 130 10.35 6.63 13.03
CA ILE A 130 9.16 7.07 12.30
C ILE A 130 9.48 8.13 11.23
N GLU A 131 10.43 9.01 11.47
CA GLU A 131 10.85 10.03 10.50
C GLU A 131 11.40 9.39 9.23
N LYS A 132 12.25 8.35 9.36
CA LYS A 132 12.76 7.60 8.21
C LYS A 132 11.65 6.87 7.48
N LYS A 133 10.71 6.26 8.18
CA LYS A 133 9.53 5.59 7.58
C LYS A 133 8.67 6.56 6.79
N ARG A 134 8.44 7.78 7.31
CA ARG A 134 7.73 8.86 6.61
C ARG A 134 8.44 9.30 5.32
N ILE A 135 9.77 9.42 5.35
CA ILE A 135 10.56 9.77 4.17
C ILE A 135 10.50 8.65 3.12
N LEU A 136 10.60 7.38 3.55
CA LEU A 136 10.48 6.23 2.67
C LEU A 136 9.08 6.12 2.05
N GLN A 137 8.03 6.56 2.74
CA GLN A 137 6.69 6.66 2.17
C GLN A 137 6.65 7.62 0.97
N LEU A 138 7.34 8.75 1.02
CA LEU A 138 7.42 9.67 -0.12
C LEU A 138 8.17 9.04 -1.31
N ALA A 139 9.21 8.26 -1.03
CA ALA A 139 9.92 7.49 -2.06
C ALA A 139 9.01 6.44 -2.70
N TYR A 140 8.23 5.73 -1.91
CA TYR A 140 7.23 4.78 -2.38
C TYR A 140 6.18 5.47 -3.27
N PHE A 141 5.61 6.59 -2.84
CA PHE A 141 4.63 7.32 -3.62
C PHE A 141 5.19 7.83 -4.94
N SER A 142 6.44 8.29 -4.95
CA SER A 142 7.12 8.70 -6.18
C SER A 142 7.24 7.54 -7.18
N GLN A 143 7.58 6.36 -6.68
CA GLN A 143 7.68 5.16 -7.51
C GLN A 143 6.30 4.72 -8.02
N LEU A 144 5.27 4.75 -7.18
CA LEU A 144 3.91 4.44 -7.59
C LEU A 144 3.44 5.37 -8.72
N PHE A 145 3.69 6.68 -8.60
CA PHE A 145 3.37 7.64 -9.67
C PHE A 145 4.09 7.33 -10.96
N LYS A 146 5.37 7.01 -10.88
CA LYS A 146 6.17 6.64 -12.05
C LYS A 146 5.59 5.42 -12.75
N ILE A 147 5.22 4.36 -12.00
CA ILE A 147 4.61 3.14 -12.54
C ILE A 147 3.27 3.46 -13.20
N LEU A 148 2.46 4.34 -12.59
CA LEU A 148 1.17 4.78 -13.13
C LEU A 148 1.29 5.78 -14.31
N GLY A 149 2.50 6.09 -14.77
CA GLY A 149 2.74 6.95 -15.93
C GLY A 149 2.68 8.45 -15.65
N PHE A 150 2.64 8.88 -14.39
CA PHE A 150 2.65 10.29 -14.05
C PHE A 150 4.07 10.87 -14.04
N GLN A 151 4.22 12.08 -14.59
CA GLN A 151 5.53 12.76 -14.70
C GLN A 151 5.57 14.07 -13.93
N VAL A 152 6.67 14.31 -13.19
CA VAL A 152 6.87 15.55 -12.41
C VAL A 152 7.07 16.79 -13.27
N SER A 153 7.53 16.65 -14.50
CA SER A 153 7.89 17.76 -15.41
C SER A 153 6.78 18.80 -15.68
N LYS A 154 5.54 18.51 -15.23
CA LYS A 154 4.37 19.40 -15.43
C LYS A 154 4.06 20.29 -14.22
N PHE A 155 4.88 20.28 -13.17
CA PHE A 155 4.54 20.97 -11.91
C PHE A 155 5.30 22.26 -11.71
N ASN A 156 4.54 23.33 -11.42
CA ASN A 156 5.05 24.64 -11.08
C ASN A 156 5.52 24.68 -9.62
N ILE A 157 6.67 24.05 -9.32
CA ILE A 157 7.26 24.02 -7.97
C ILE A 157 8.24 25.18 -7.85
N LYS A 158 7.96 26.12 -6.94
CA LYS A 158 8.81 27.29 -6.71
C LYS A 158 10.13 26.97 -5.99
N SER A 159 10.16 25.88 -5.21
CA SER A 159 11.36 25.50 -4.43
C SER A 159 12.31 24.65 -5.25
N LYS A 160 13.52 25.16 -5.49
CA LYS A 160 14.59 24.42 -6.20
C LYS A 160 15.01 23.13 -5.46
N ILE A 161 14.94 23.13 -4.13
CA ILE A 161 15.23 21.96 -3.31
C ILE A 161 14.20 20.85 -3.56
N LEU A 162 12.91 21.23 -3.61
CA LEU A 162 11.82 20.29 -3.90
C LEU A 162 11.91 19.72 -5.32
N VAL A 163 12.22 20.55 -6.31
CA VAL A 163 12.41 20.10 -7.70
C VAL A 163 13.52 19.06 -7.75
N ASN A 164 14.69 19.35 -7.18
CA ASN A 164 15.83 18.42 -7.17
C ASN A 164 15.48 17.10 -6.46
N PHE A 165 14.74 17.18 -5.34
CA PHE A 165 14.31 15.99 -4.60
C PHE A 165 13.36 15.13 -5.43
N LEU A 166 12.35 15.73 -6.05
CA LEU A 166 11.38 15.02 -6.88
C LEU A 166 12.05 14.45 -8.14
N ASP A 167 12.92 15.19 -8.81
CA ASP A 167 13.67 14.71 -9.96
C ASP A 167 14.48 13.45 -9.59
N LEU A 168 15.12 13.46 -8.41
CA LEU A 168 15.85 12.31 -7.90
C LEU A 168 14.93 11.11 -7.68
N MET A 169 13.76 11.33 -7.05
CA MET A 169 12.78 10.30 -6.73
C MET A 169 12.18 9.67 -7.98
N PHE A 170 11.84 10.46 -8.98
CA PHE A 170 11.25 9.94 -10.22
C PHE A 170 12.26 9.34 -11.18
N LYS A 171 13.53 9.71 -11.07
CA LYS A 171 14.61 9.15 -11.92
C LYS A 171 14.96 7.71 -11.56
N ASN A 172 14.94 7.36 -10.29
CA ASN A 172 15.36 6.06 -9.76
C ASN A 172 14.15 5.13 -9.50
N ASP A 173 14.41 3.85 -9.24
CA ASP A 173 13.45 2.91 -8.67
C ASP A 173 13.37 3.03 -7.14
N TYR A 174 12.41 2.30 -6.52
CA TYR A 174 12.22 2.36 -5.07
C TYR A 174 13.46 1.94 -4.29
N SER A 175 14.11 0.85 -4.67
CA SER A 175 15.29 0.33 -3.96
C SER A 175 16.40 1.37 -3.89
N LYS A 176 16.72 1.98 -5.02
CA LYS A 176 17.73 3.03 -5.09
C LYS A 176 17.33 4.31 -4.36
N ASN A 177 16.07 4.70 -4.45
CA ASN A 177 15.54 5.82 -3.70
C ASN A 177 15.57 5.55 -2.19
N ARG A 178 15.25 4.34 -1.76
CA ARG A 178 15.34 3.90 -0.37
C ARG A 178 16.72 4.14 0.21
N ASP A 179 17.76 3.66 -0.45
CA ASP A 179 19.15 3.81 0.02
C ASP A 179 19.57 5.28 0.12
N LEU A 180 19.15 6.10 -0.83
CA LEU A 180 19.38 7.54 -0.81
C LEU A 180 18.65 8.20 0.36
N MET A 181 17.36 7.87 0.56
CA MET A 181 16.53 8.45 1.61
C MET A 181 17.01 8.11 3.01
N LEU A 182 17.51 6.90 3.22
CA LEU A 182 18.08 6.49 4.51
C LEU A 182 19.32 7.31 4.90
N LYS A 183 20.06 7.84 3.92
CA LYS A 183 21.26 8.69 4.13
C LYS A 183 20.90 10.17 4.31
N LEU A 184 19.75 10.61 3.83
CA LEU A 184 19.36 12.01 3.91
C LEU A 184 18.91 12.43 5.33
N ARG A 185 19.26 13.66 5.69
CA ARG A 185 18.64 14.39 6.81
C ARG A 185 17.69 15.42 6.22
N VAL A 186 16.39 15.18 6.36
CA VAL A 186 15.34 16.08 5.89
C VAL A 186 14.84 16.85 7.11
N ARG A 187 14.77 18.17 6.99
CA ARG A 187 14.18 19.00 8.06
C ARG A 187 12.67 18.80 8.08
N GLU A 188 12.07 18.92 9.24
CA GLU A 188 10.61 18.73 9.43
C GLU A 188 9.81 19.65 8.51
N ASP A 189 10.18 20.93 8.39
CA ASP A 189 9.51 21.88 7.51
C ASP A 189 9.53 21.46 6.04
N ASP A 190 10.69 20.99 5.55
CA ASP A 190 10.84 20.51 4.17
C ASP A 190 10.00 19.24 3.93
N PHE A 191 9.94 18.35 4.93
CA PHE A 191 9.10 17.16 4.88
C PHE A 191 7.61 17.52 4.81
N LEU A 192 7.13 18.47 5.62
CA LEU A 192 5.74 18.91 5.62
C LEU A 192 5.33 19.52 4.27
N ILE A 193 6.24 20.29 3.66
CA ILE A 193 6.02 20.87 2.33
C ILE A 193 5.90 19.75 1.27
N LEU A 194 6.82 18.77 1.28
CA LEU A 194 6.80 17.62 0.38
C LEU A 194 5.50 16.82 0.53
N ARG A 195 5.15 16.48 1.77
CA ARG A 195 3.93 15.73 2.07
C ARG A 195 2.68 16.45 1.57
N LYS A 196 2.56 17.75 1.83
CA LYS A 196 1.43 18.57 1.35
C LYS A 196 1.39 18.62 -0.18
N TRP A 197 2.54 18.71 -0.83
CA TRP A 197 2.62 18.68 -2.28
C TRP A 197 2.14 17.33 -2.84
N PHE A 198 2.61 16.19 -2.30
CA PHE A 198 2.18 14.86 -2.71
C PHE A 198 0.67 14.69 -2.52
N LEU A 199 0.12 15.10 -1.38
CA LEU A 199 -1.30 15.03 -1.10
C LEU A 199 -2.14 15.80 -2.14
N ASN A 200 -1.79 17.06 -2.36
CA ASN A 200 -2.49 17.91 -3.35
C ASN A 200 -2.39 17.28 -4.76
N TYR A 201 -1.25 16.75 -5.09
CA TYR A 201 -1.02 16.12 -6.37
C TYR A 201 -1.88 14.87 -6.57
N PHE A 202 -1.94 13.98 -5.58
CA PHE A 202 -2.83 12.82 -5.60
C PHE A 202 -4.30 13.21 -5.73
N GLN A 203 -4.75 14.17 -4.93
CA GLN A 203 -6.15 14.62 -4.96
C GLN A 203 -6.53 15.16 -6.35
N ASN A 204 -5.64 15.91 -6.98
CA ASN A 204 -5.87 16.47 -8.32
C ASN A 204 -5.91 15.38 -9.40
N ILE A 205 -5.01 14.39 -9.34
CA ILE A 205 -4.94 13.32 -10.34
C ILE A 205 -6.11 12.33 -10.19
N LEU A 206 -6.42 11.97 -8.96
CA LEU A 206 -7.44 10.97 -8.67
C LEU A 206 -8.85 11.57 -8.64
N GLU A 207 -8.96 12.92 -8.73
CA GLU A 207 -10.23 13.66 -8.58
C GLU A 207 -11.01 13.24 -7.32
N LYS A 208 -10.27 12.86 -6.27
CA LYS A 208 -10.83 12.34 -5.02
C LYS A 208 -10.19 13.03 -3.82
N LYS A 209 -11.00 13.28 -2.80
CA LYS A 209 -10.50 13.69 -1.49
C LYS A 209 -9.96 12.48 -0.75
N LEU A 210 -8.70 12.56 -0.28
CA LEU A 210 -8.09 11.55 0.57
C LEU A 210 -8.38 11.87 2.04
N ASN A 211 -8.75 10.86 2.82
CA ASN A 211 -9.24 11.03 4.20
C ASN A 211 -8.23 10.61 5.28
N SER A 212 -7.17 9.87 4.92
CA SER A 212 -6.16 9.36 5.85
C SER A 212 -4.92 10.24 6.00
N PHE A 213 -4.90 11.42 5.36
CA PHE A 213 -3.76 12.36 5.38
C PHE A 213 -3.93 13.50 6.36
#